data_0a39f65fe7714307602d690705d2129c
#
_entry.id   0a39f65fe7714307602d690705d2129c
#
_cell.length_a   1.000
_cell.length_b   1.000
_cell.length_c   1.000
_cell.angle_alpha   90.00
_cell.angle_beta   90.00
_cell.angle_gamma   90.00
#
_symmetry.space_group_name_H-M   'P 1'
#
loop_
_entity.id
_entity.type
_entity.pdbx_description
1 polymer ?
#
loop_
_entity_poly.entity_id
_entity_poly.type
_entity_poly.pdbx_seq_one_letter_code
_entity_poly.pdbx_strand_id
1 'polypeptide(L)'
;MTKSTLRSAATVSVLVMAGLVASGCATKGFVRDEVAVVDNRVTQVQGTAGEALDRANAAHKLAEGKFLYEVVLSDDSVKFPSDRHALSPEAEARLSELVQRLTSENRNVYLEIQGHTDATGPSGYNDELGEARAEAVRKYLSMNGIALNRMATISYGEEAPVAPNDTADGRAQNRRVAIIVLT
;
A
#
# COMPACT_ATOMS: atom_id res chain seq x y z
N MET A 1 -10.42 59.73 62.04
CA MET A 1 -9.77 59.10 60.90
C MET A 1 -10.28 57.64 60.70
N THR A 2 -11.56 57.34 60.77
CA THR A 2 -12.06 55.94 60.78
C THR A 2 -13.22 55.68 59.83
N LYS A 3 -13.80 56.66 59.17
CA LYS A 3 -14.94 56.45 58.24
C LYS A 3 -14.55 56.33 56.74
N SER A 4 -13.36 56.73 56.35
CA SER A 4 -12.90 56.70 54.97
C SER A 4 -12.30 55.38 54.60
N THR A 5 -11.62 54.66 55.50
CA THR A 5 -10.98 53.37 55.25
C THR A 5 -11.96 52.24 55.15
N LEU A 6 -13.12 52.28 55.82
CA LEU A 6 -14.13 51.24 55.70
C LEU A 6 -14.86 51.25 54.34
N ARG A 7 -15.05 52.44 53.72
CA ARG A 7 -15.72 52.57 52.42
C ARG A 7 -14.81 52.04 51.27
N SER A 8 -13.52 52.27 51.37
CA SER A 8 -12.55 51.75 50.38
C SER A 8 -12.37 50.26 50.42
N ALA A 9 -12.42 49.64 51.63
CA ALA A 9 -12.31 48.21 51.78
C ALA A 9 -13.54 47.48 51.22
N ALA A 10 -14.75 48.03 51.42
CA ALA A 10 -15.98 47.43 50.92
C ALA A 10 -16.09 47.49 49.36
N THR A 11 -15.63 48.57 48.74
CA THR A 11 -15.64 48.72 47.28
C THR A 11 -14.63 47.81 46.58
N VAL A 12 -13.44 47.60 47.15
CA VAL A 12 -12.46 46.65 46.63
C VAL A 12 -12.91 45.21 46.73
N SER A 13 -13.54 44.81 47.86
CA SER A 13 -14.10 43.47 48.04
C SER A 13 -15.23 43.15 47.05
N VAL A 14 -16.10 44.12 46.73
CA VAL A 14 -17.18 43.92 45.76
C VAL A 14 -16.62 43.80 44.33
N LEU A 15 -15.58 44.52 43.96
CA LEU A 15 -14.94 44.43 42.65
C LEU A 15 -14.17 43.11 42.46
N VAL A 16 -13.52 42.60 43.52
CA VAL A 16 -12.84 41.31 43.47
C VAL A 16 -13.82 40.15 43.37
N MET A 17 -14.98 40.20 44.10
CA MET A 17 -16.02 39.20 43.98
C MET A 17 -16.74 39.24 42.61
N ALA A 18 -16.96 40.42 42.03
CA ALA A 18 -17.52 40.52 40.68
C ALA A 18 -16.57 39.97 39.58
N GLY A 19 -15.25 40.09 39.75
CA GLY A 19 -14.25 39.54 38.85
C GLY A 19 -14.16 37.98 38.87
N LEU A 20 -14.40 37.37 40.01
CA LEU A 20 -14.33 35.92 40.17
C LEU A 20 -15.56 35.16 39.60
N VAL A 21 -16.70 35.86 39.45
CA VAL A 21 -17.92 35.23 38.86
C VAL A 21 -17.92 35.30 37.34
N ALA A 22 -17.09 36.13 36.72
CA ALA A 22 -17.01 36.29 35.26
C ALA A 22 -16.09 35.27 34.55
N SER A 23 -15.30 34.48 35.29
CA SER A 23 -14.23 33.64 34.71
C SER A 23 -14.62 32.16 34.51
N GLY A 24 -15.89 31.78 34.56
CA GLY A 24 -16.22 30.37 34.58
C GLY A 24 -17.46 29.89 33.78
N CYS A 25 -18.22 30.81 33.18
CA CYS A 25 -19.40 30.37 32.40
C CYS A 25 -19.20 30.70 30.90
N ALA A 26 -18.78 29.70 30.13
CA ALA A 26 -19.04 29.80 28.71
C ALA A 26 -20.54 30.00 28.51
N THR A 27 -20.94 31.10 27.91
CA THR A 27 -22.36 31.37 27.66
C THR A 27 -22.96 30.28 26.78
N LYS A 28 -24.23 29.91 26.98
CA LYS A 28 -24.92 28.93 26.13
C LYS A 28 -24.79 29.26 24.64
N GLY A 29 -24.65 30.53 24.27
CA GLY A 29 -24.39 31.02 22.92
C GLY A 29 -23.02 30.55 22.41
N PHE A 30 -21.96 30.84 23.16
CA PHE A 30 -20.59 30.43 22.78
C PHE A 30 -20.46 28.91 22.58
N VAL A 31 -21.00 28.13 23.52
CA VAL A 31 -20.96 26.65 23.39
C VAL A 31 -21.73 26.17 22.14
N ARG A 32 -22.87 26.79 21.87
CA ARG A 32 -23.69 26.44 20.69
C ARG A 32 -22.96 26.79 19.40
N ASP A 33 -22.30 27.93 19.33
CA ASP A 33 -21.57 28.39 18.17
C ASP A 33 -20.32 27.51 17.89
N GLU A 34 -19.57 27.12 18.95
CA GLU A 34 -18.44 26.20 18.83
C GLU A 34 -18.89 24.77 18.41
N VAL A 35 -19.99 24.29 18.98
CA VAL A 35 -20.56 22.99 18.57
C VAL A 35 -21.00 23.03 17.11
N ALA A 36 -21.61 24.10 16.64
CA ALA A 36 -22.00 24.24 15.24
C ALA A 36 -20.80 24.24 14.28
N VAL A 37 -19.68 24.88 14.69
CA VAL A 37 -18.42 24.85 13.91
C VAL A 37 -17.85 23.41 13.83
N VAL A 38 -17.85 22.68 14.95
CA VAL A 38 -17.40 21.28 14.99
C VAL A 38 -18.31 20.39 14.15
N ASP A 39 -19.62 20.55 14.26
CA ASP A 39 -20.60 19.78 13.52
C ASP A 39 -20.47 19.98 12.00
N ASN A 40 -20.25 21.22 11.56
CA ASN A 40 -19.94 21.51 10.15
C ASN A 40 -18.65 20.84 9.67
N ARG A 41 -17.59 20.86 10.51
CA ARG A 41 -16.32 20.16 10.18
C ARG A 41 -16.51 18.66 10.12
N VAL A 42 -17.26 18.08 11.04
CA VAL A 42 -17.57 16.63 11.03
C VAL A 42 -18.33 16.29 9.76
N THR A 43 -19.35 17.06 9.40
CA THR A 43 -20.12 16.85 8.15
C THR A 43 -19.23 16.94 6.91
N GLN A 44 -18.31 17.91 6.87
CA GLN A 44 -17.36 18.06 5.76
C GLN A 44 -16.40 16.88 5.69
N VAL A 45 -15.85 16.43 6.83
CA VAL A 45 -14.96 15.26 6.88
C VAL A 45 -15.70 13.99 6.48
N GLN A 46 -16.95 13.81 6.92
CA GLN A 46 -17.79 12.68 6.50
C GLN A 46 -18.04 12.67 4.99
N GLY A 47 -18.31 13.84 4.40
CA GLY A 47 -18.44 13.97 2.94
C GLY A 47 -17.16 13.60 2.20
N THR A 48 -16.00 14.15 2.63
CA THR A 48 -14.71 13.83 2.04
C THR A 48 -14.33 12.35 2.19
N ALA A 49 -14.61 11.75 3.36
CA ALA A 49 -14.37 10.34 3.60
C ALA A 49 -15.27 9.45 2.73
N GLY A 50 -16.54 9.83 2.53
CA GLY A 50 -17.46 9.16 1.61
C GLY A 50 -16.95 9.18 0.17
N GLU A 51 -16.56 10.34 -0.34
CA GLU A 51 -15.99 10.47 -1.68
C GLU A 51 -14.69 9.68 -1.85
N ALA A 52 -13.82 9.67 -0.83
CA ALA A 52 -12.59 8.88 -0.87
C ALA A 52 -12.87 7.38 -0.92
N LEU A 53 -13.86 6.90 -0.14
CA LEU A 53 -14.31 5.51 -0.16
C LEU A 53 -14.89 5.13 -1.52
N ASP A 54 -15.72 5.98 -2.13
CA ASP A 54 -16.29 5.73 -3.45
C ASP A 54 -15.21 5.65 -4.54
N ARG A 55 -14.22 6.55 -4.50
CA ARG A 55 -13.06 6.49 -5.41
C ARG A 55 -12.22 5.23 -5.20
N ALA A 56 -11.99 4.84 -3.94
CA ALA A 56 -11.27 3.61 -3.63
C ALA A 56 -12.02 2.37 -4.12
N ASN A 57 -13.35 2.29 -3.93
CA ASN A 57 -14.18 1.21 -4.43
C ASN A 57 -14.23 1.17 -5.96
N ALA A 58 -14.29 2.33 -6.63
CA ALA A 58 -14.23 2.40 -8.08
C ALA A 58 -12.87 1.94 -8.63
N ALA A 59 -11.77 2.36 -7.99
CA ALA A 59 -10.42 1.92 -8.35
C ALA A 59 -10.25 0.40 -8.11
N HIS A 60 -10.77 -0.12 -7.00
CA HIS A 60 -10.75 -1.55 -6.68
C HIS A 60 -11.52 -2.35 -7.73
N LYS A 61 -12.73 -1.92 -8.09
CA LYS A 61 -13.54 -2.57 -9.14
C LYS A 61 -12.86 -2.55 -10.52
N LEU A 62 -12.15 -1.46 -10.86
CA LEU A 62 -11.36 -1.37 -12.10
C LEU A 62 -10.16 -2.33 -12.05
N ALA A 63 -9.52 -2.48 -10.90
CA ALA A 63 -8.41 -3.42 -10.71
C ALA A 63 -8.89 -4.87 -10.76
N GLU A 64 -10.01 -5.21 -10.11
CA GLU A 64 -10.62 -6.54 -10.17
C GLU A 64 -10.99 -6.94 -11.60
N GLY A 65 -11.46 -6.00 -12.43
CA GLY A 65 -11.82 -6.26 -13.81
C GLY A 65 -10.62 -6.53 -14.72
N LYS A 66 -9.39 -6.20 -14.29
CA LYS A 66 -8.15 -6.40 -15.07
C LYS A 66 -7.32 -7.56 -14.54
N PHE A 67 -7.28 -7.75 -13.23
CA PHE A 67 -6.54 -8.81 -12.58
C PHE A 67 -7.34 -10.12 -12.60
N LEU A 68 -6.75 -11.19 -13.11
CA LEU A 68 -7.34 -12.54 -13.08
C LEU A 68 -6.75 -13.37 -11.95
N TYR A 69 -5.45 -13.59 -11.98
CA TYR A 69 -4.71 -14.33 -10.95
C TYR A 69 -3.21 -14.07 -11.06
N GLU A 70 -2.49 -14.45 -10.03
CA GLU A 70 -1.05 -14.38 -9.93
C GLU A 70 -0.45 -15.79 -9.86
N VAL A 71 0.69 -15.99 -10.52
CA VAL A 71 1.50 -17.19 -10.38
C VAL A 71 2.87 -16.78 -9.84
N VAL A 72 3.21 -17.27 -8.65
CA VAL A 72 4.49 -16.97 -8.01
C VAL A 72 5.44 -18.15 -8.15
N LEU A 73 6.64 -17.85 -8.65
CA LEU A 73 7.79 -18.74 -8.71
C LEU A 73 8.79 -18.26 -7.65
N SER A 74 8.74 -18.83 -6.44
CA SER A 74 9.65 -18.46 -5.35
C SER A 74 10.83 -19.44 -5.25
N ASP A 75 11.89 -19.02 -4.57
CA ASP A 75 13.10 -19.82 -4.32
C ASP A 75 12.81 -21.13 -3.58
N ASP A 76 11.76 -21.17 -2.73
CA ASP A 76 11.30 -22.39 -2.06
C ASP A 76 10.63 -23.38 -3.01
N SER A 77 10.01 -22.88 -4.07
CA SER A 77 9.31 -23.67 -5.09
C SER A 77 10.12 -23.82 -6.38
N VAL A 78 11.06 -22.91 -6.60
CA VAL A 78 11.88 -22.81 -7.82
C VAL A 78 13.22 -22.21 -7.46
N LYS A 79 14.23 -23.03 -7.30
CA LYS A 79 15.58 -22.57 -6.98
C LYS A 79 16.16 -21.79 -8.18
N PHE A 80 16.18 -20.48 -8.06
CA PHE A 80 17.14 -19.70 -8.82
C PHE A 80 18.49 -19.80 -8.07
N PRO A 81 19.48 -20.55 -8.58
CA PRO A 81 20.78 -20.60 -7.95
C PRO A 81 21.32 -19.16 -7.78
N SER A 82 21.99 -18.88 -6.67
CA SER A 82 22.67 -17.60 -6.46
C SER A 82 23.44 -17.23 -7.73
N ASP A 83 23.26 -16.01 -8.22
CA ASP A 83 23.86 -15.46 -9.44
C ASP A 83 23.42 -16.10 -10.78
N ARG A 84 22.36 -16.90 -10.82
CA ARG A 84 21.85 -17.45 -12.07
C ARG A 84 20.41 -17.06 -12.33
N HIS A 85 20.15 -16.64 -13.55
CA HIS A 85 18.82 -16.37 -14.13
C HIS A 85 18.32 -17.57 -14.96
N ALA A 86 18.92 -18.74 -14.80
CA ALA A 86 18.46 -19.95 -15.46
C ALA A 86 17.29 -20.57 -14.66
N LEU A 87 16.23 -20.97 -15.37
CA LEU A 87 15.09 -21.66 -14.79
C LEU A 87 15.50 -23.05 -14.31
N SER A 88 14.97 -23.49 -13.18
CA SER A 88 15.08 -24.87 -12.73
C SER A 88 14.04 -25.75 -13.43
N PRO A 89 14.22 -27.07 -13.46
CA PRO A 89 13.21 -28.00 -14.02
C PRO A 89 11.84 -27.85 -13.36
N GLU A 90 11.79 -27.52 -12.05
CA GLU A 90 10.56 -27.30 -11.31
C GLU A 90 9.86 -26.00 -11.75
N ALA A 91 10.65 -24.94 -12.06
CA ALA A 91 10.10 -23.71 -12.64
C ALA A 91 9.51 -23.97 -14.03
N GLU A 92 10.25 -24.67 -14.86
CA GLU A 92 9.80 -25.02 -16.20
C GLU A 92 8.51 -25.84 -16.17
N ALA A 93 8.38 -26.79 -15.23
CA ALA A 93 7.16 -27.57 -15.05
C ALA A 93 5.95 -26.66 -14.70
N ARG A 94 6.10 -25.75 -13.74
CA ARG A 94 5.04 -24.79 -13.37
C ARG A 94 4.68 -23.84 -14.50
N LEU A 95 5.68 -23.36 -15.23
CA LEU A 95 5.45 -22.50 -16.41
C LEU A 95 4.73 -23.27 -17.52
N SER A 96 5.06 -24.55 -17.72
CA SER A 96 4.34 -25.42 -18.67
C SER A 96 2.87 -25.56 -18.30
N GLU A 97 2.54 -25.76 -17.02
CA GLU A 97 1.15 -25.80 -16.53
C GLU A 97 0.43 -24.47 -16.79
N LEU A 98 1.11 -23.33 -16.57
CA LEU A 98 0.54 -22.02 -16.88
C LEU A 98 0.25 -21.88 -18.39
N VAL A 99 1.19 -22.26 -19.26
CA VAL A 99 1.01 -22.22 -20.72
C VAL A 99 -0.17 -23.11 -21.15
N GLN A 100 -0.29 -24.33 -20.63
CA GLN A 100 -1.41 -25.21 -20.93
C GLN A 100 -2.75 -24.60 -20.51
N ARG A 101 -2.82 -23.99 -19.33
CA ARG A 101 -4.02 -23.31 -18.85
C ARG A 101 -4.39 -22.13 -19.76
N LEU A 102 -3.45 -21.24 -20.04
CA LEU A 102 -3.69 -20.08 -20.90
C LEU A 102 -4.13 -20.46 -22.31
N THR A 103 -3.58 -21.53 -22.84
CA THR A 103 -3.92 -22.05 -24.18
C THR A 103 -5.29 -22.73 -24.19
N SER A 104 -5.60 -23.54 -23.16
CA SER A 104 -6.89 -24.23 -23.07
C SER A 104 -8.07 -23.28 -22.83
N GLU A 105 -7.87 -22.23 -22.04
CA GLU A 105 -8.88 -21.20 -21.78
C GLU A 105 -9.09 -20.27 -22.97
N ASN A 106 -8.17 -20.24 -23.94
CA ASN A 106 -8.18 -19.41 -25.15
C ASN A 106 -8.55 -17.94 -24.88
N ARG A 107 -8.08 -17.42 -23.73
CA ARG A 107 -8.33 -16.05 -23.30
C ARG A 107 -7.29 -15.11 -23.88
N ASN A 108 -7.73 -13.92 -24.27
CA ASN A 108 -6.83 -12.84 -24.67
C ASN A 108 -6.34 -12.12 -23.40
N VAL A 109 -5.32 -12.68 -22.73
CA VAL A 109 -4.72 -12.13 -21.51
C VAL A 109 -3.38 -11.45 -21.81
N TYR A 110 -3.00 -10.54 -20.94
CA TYR A 110 -1.69 -9.91 -20.89
C TYR A 110 -0.96 -10.40 -19.63
N LEU A 111 0.34 -10.64 -19.75
CA LEU A 111 1.18 -11.11 -18.65
C LEU A 111 2.18 -10.02 -18.26
N GLU A 112 2.13 -9.59 -17.01
CA GLU A 112 3.18 -8.77 -16.41
C GLU A 112 4.06 -9.68 -15.56
N ILE A 113 5.34 -9.74 -15.90
CA ILE A 113 6.32 -10.63 -15.27
C ILE A 113 7.23 -9.77 -14.40
N GLN A 114 7.06 -9.88 -13.09
CA GLN A 114 7.73 -9.07 -12.08
C GLN A 114 8.90 -9.83 -11.46
N GLY A 115 10.12 -9.29 -11.55
CA GLY A 115 11.30 -9.85 -10.91
C GLY A 115 11.59 -9.17 -9.57
N HIS A 116 11.82 -10.00 -8.53
CA HIS A 116 12.11 -9.54 -7.17
C HIS A 116 13.37 -10.20 -6.62
N THR A 117 14.06 -9.50 -5.73
CA THR A 117 15.22 -9.98 -5.00
C THR A 117 15.01 -9.84 -3.49
N ASP A 118 15.90 -10.42 -2.71
CA ASP A 118 16.06 -10.01 -1.32
C ASP A 118 16.92 -8.73 -1.23
N ALA A 119 17.05 -8.16 -0.04
CA ALA A 119 17.82 -6.92 0.19
C ALA A 119 19.34 -7.18 0.36
N THR A 120 19.88 -8.28 -0.18
CA THR A 120 21.30 -8.58 -0.10
C THR A 120 22.03 -8.00 -1.31
N GLY A 121 22.99 -7.10 -1.07
CA GLY A 121 23.79 -6.48 -2.11
C GLY A 121 23.37 -5.06 -2.50
N PRO A 122 24.02 -4.45 -3.50
CA PRO A 122 23.66 -3.13 -4.00
C PRO A 122 22.31 -3.13 -4.74
N SER A 123 21.51 -2.07 -4.57
CA SER A 123 20.19 -1.91 -5.22
C SER A 123 20.25 -2.05 -6.74
N GLY A 124 21.20 -1.38 -7.40
CA GLY A 124 21.36 -1.49 -8.87
C GLY A 124 21.65 -2.91 -9.35
N TYR A 125 22.40 -3.70 -8.57
CA TYR A 125 22.61 -5.12 -8.88
C TYR A 125 21.32 -5.93 -8.70
N ASN A 126 20.55 -5.63 -7.67
CA ASN A 126 19.26 -6.26 -7.41
C ASN A 126 18.23 -5.95 -8.51
N ASP A 127 18.24 -4.74 -9.05
CA ASP A 127 17.41 -4.37 -10.20
C ASP A 127 17.76 -5.18 -11.45
N GLU A 128 19.05 -5.26 -11.80
CA GLU A 128 19.52 -6.05 -12.94
C GLU A 128 19.23 -7.55 -12.78
N LEU A 129 19.39 -8.09 -11.57
CA LEU A 129 19.11 -9.48 -11.25
C LEU A 129 17.60 -9.81 -11.34
N GLY A 130 16.76 -8.90 -10.85
CA GLY A 130 15.30 -9.01 -10.96
C GLY A 130 14.85 -9.01 -12.43
N GLU A 131 15.37 -8.08 -13.24
CA GLU A 131 15.08 -8.03 -14.67
C GLU A 131 15.54 -9.29 -15.40
N ALA A 132 16.76 -9.78 -15.13
CA ALA A 132 17.27 -11.00 -15.77
C ALA A 132 16.42 -12.24 -15.45
N ARG A 133 15.89 -12.33 -14.24
CA ARG A 133 14.96 -13.41 -13.82
C ARG A 133 13.63 -13.32 -14.56
N ALA A 134 13.03 -12.12 -14.60
CA ALA A 134 11.78 -11.88 -15.32
C ALA A 134 11.92 -12.19 -16.82
N GLU A 135 13.02 -11.77 -17.43
CA GLU A 135 13.31 -12.01 -18.84
C GLU A 135 13.51 -13.51 -19.16
N ALA A 136 14.13 -14.28 -18.25
CA ALA A 136 14.25 -15.73 -18.41
C ALA A 136 12.87 -16.40 -18.46
N VAL A 137 11.94 -15.98 -17.62
CA VAL A 137 10.54 -16.45 -17.63
C VAL A 137 9.84 -16.03 -18.92
N ARG A 138 9.96 -14.77 -19.34
CA ARG A 138 9.37 -14.26 -20.60
C ARG A 138 9.86 -15.05 -21.80
N LYS A 139 11.15 -15.34 -21.86
CA LYS A 139 11.77 -16.13 -22.93
C LYS A 139 11.19 -17.55 -22.96
N TYR A 140 11.08 -18.22 -21.81
CA TYR A 140 10.50 -19.54 -21.72
C TYR A 140 9.05 -19.57 -22.20
N LEU A 141 8.21 -18.65 -21.74
CA LEU A 141 6.81 -18.54 -22.15
C LEU A 141 6.67 -18.29 -23.66
N SER A 142 7.55 -17.45 -24.24
CA SER A 142 7.57 -17.17 -25.66
C SER A 142 7.92 -18.42 -26.49
N MET A 143 8.91 -19.19 -26.05
CA MET A 143 9.29 -20.44 -26.71
C MET A 143 8.19 -21.51 -26.64
N ASN A 144 7.29 -21.40 -25.68
CA ASN A 144 6.15 -22.28 -25.49
C ASN A 144 4.82 -21.72 -26.03
N GLY A 145 4.87 -20.71 -26.89
CA GLY A 145 3.71 -20.26 -27.70
C GLY A 145 2.96 -19.05 -27.17
N ILE A 146 3.42 -18.40 -26.08
CA ILE A 146 2.85 -17.13 -25.66
C ILE A 146 3.48 -15.99 -26.46
N ALA A 147 2.65 -15.19 -27.15
CA ALA A 147 3.15 -14.11 -28.01
C ALA A 147 3.85 -13.00 -27.22
N LEU A 148 5.01 -12.52 -27.69
CA LEU A 148 5.82 -11.51 -27.03
C LEU A 148 5.08 -10.19 -26.77
N ASN A 149 4.19 -9.79 -27.67
CA ASN A 149 3.38 -8.58 -27.53
C ASN A 149 2.28 -8.69 -26.44
N ARG A 150 2.16 -9.85 -25.81
CA ARG A 150 1.26 -10.11 -24.68
C ARG A 150 1.99 -10.21 -23.35
N MET A 151 3.27 -9.87 -23.32
CA MET A 151 4.11 -9.99 -22.13
C MET A 151 4.96 -8.73 -21.95
N ALA A 152 5.07 -8.25 -20.72
CA ALA A 152 6.09 -7.28 -20.30
C ALA A 152 6.86 -7.81 -19.08
N THR A 153 8.10 -7.41 -18.97
CA THR A 153 8.95 -7.60 -17.78
C THR A 153 9.07 -6.29 -17.02
N ILE A 154 9.18 -6.39 -15.71
CA ILE A 154 9.54 -5.28 -14.82
C ILE A 154 10.35 -5.84 -13.65
N SER A 155 11.41 -5.15 -13.27
CA SER A 155 12.13 -5.43 -12.03
C SER A 155 11.64 -4.51 -10.93
N TYR A 156 11.39 -5.07 -9.76
CA TYR A 156 11.20 -4.35 -8.51
C TYR A 156 12.44 -4.48 -7.62
N GLY A 157 13.47 -5.23 -8.05
CA GLY A 157 14.64 -5.47 -7.24
C GLY A 157 14.25 -5.85 -5.81
N GLU A 158 14.80 -5.14 -4.82
CA GLU A 158 14.51 -5.32 -3.40
C GLU A 158 13.37 -4.44 -2.86
N GLU A 159 12.77 -3.58 -3.70
CA GLU A 159 11.85 -2.52 -3.26
C GLU A 159 10.46 -3.02 -2.84
N ALA A 160 10.06 -4.23 -3.25
CA ALA A 160 8.73 -4.79 -2.96
C ALA A 160 8.83 -6.14 -2.21
N PRO A 161 9.31 -6.16 -0.95
CA PRO A 161 9.41 -7.38 -0.17
C PRO A 161 8.04 -7.88 0.27
N VAL A 162 7.84 -9.22 0.27
CA VAL A 162 6.63 -9.89 0.80
C VAL A 162 6.87 -10.50 2.18
N ALA A 163 8.13 -10.59 2.61
CA ALA A 163 8.53 -11.09 3.92
C ALA A 163 9.72 -10.28 4.47
N PRO A 164 9.98 -10.34 5.80
CA PRO A 164 11.12 -9.66 6.40
C PRO A 164 12.46 -10.15 5.83
N ASN A 165 13.37 -9.23 5.49
CA ASN A 165 14.70 -9.54 4.96
C ASN A 165 15.74 -9.94 6.02
N ASP A 166 15.42 -9.82 7.30
CA ASP A 166 16.27 -10.18 8.45
C ASP A 166 16.39 -11.71 8.65
N THR A 167 15.40 -12.48 8.18
CA THR A 167 15.40 -13.94 8.26
C THR A 167 15.82 -14.61 6.94
N ALA A 168 16.41 -15.80 7.00
CA ALA A 168 16.76 -16.58 5.82
C ALA A 168 15.51 -16.99 5.01
N ASP A 169 14.45 -17.38 5.70
CA ASP A 169 13.19 -17.81 5.09
C ASP A 169 12.47 -16.62 4.41
N GLY A 170 12.48 -15.44 5.07
CA GLY A 170 11.92 -14.25 4.49
C GLY A 170 12.66 -13.78 3.22
N ARG A 171 13.99 -13.84 3.24
CA ARG A 171 14.78 -13.57 2.02
C ARG A 171 14.48 -14.57 0.90
N ALA A 172 14.30 -15.86 1.22
CA ALA A 172 13.92 -16.87 0.23
C ALA A 172 12.56 -16.55 -0.41
N GLN A 173 11.57 -16.07 0.36
CA GLN A 173 10.27 -15.64 -0.16
C GLN A 173 10.37 -14.37 -1.03
N ASN A 174 11.30 -13.46 -0.72
CA ASN A 174 11.51 -12.25 -1.51
C ASN A 174 12.16 -12.54 -2.85
N ARG A 175 13.06 -13.54 -2.95
CA ARG A 175 13.66 -13.99 -4.22
C ARG A 175 12.63 -14.76 -5.05
N ARG A 176 11.81 -14.04 -5.81
CA ARG A 176 10.70 -14.60 -6.58
C ARG A 176 10.54 -13.94 -7.94
N VAL A 177 9.84 -14.60 -8.83
CA VAL A 177 9.21 -14.00 -10.01
C VAL A 177 7.70 -14.15 -9.87
N ALA A 178 6.97 -13.05 -9.95
CA ALA A 178 5.52 -13.03 -9.96
C ALA A 178 5.01 -12.80 -11.39
N ILE A 179 4.05 -13.60 -11.83
CA ILE A 179 3.41 -13.45 -13.14
C ILE A 179 1.96 -13.04 -12.89
N ILE A 180 1.66 -11.77 -13.18
CA ILE A 180 0.33 -11.20 -13.04
C ILE A 180 -0.42 -11.41 -14.36
N VAL A 181 -1.53 -12.13 -14.31
CA VAL A 181 -2.39 -12.39 -15.48
C VAL A 181 -3.51 -11.36 -15.51
N LEU A 182 -3.57 -10.56 -16.58
CA LEU A 182 -4.48 -9.45 -16.77
C LEU A 182 -5.37 -9.68 -18.00
N THR A 183 -6.60 -9.10 -17.98
CA THR A 183 -7.52 -9.03 -19.14
C THR A 183 -7.50 -7.67 -19.78
#